data_ae543b46ad441ca5e948d122b561a84b
#
_entry.id   ae543b46ad441ca5e948d122b561a84b
#
_cell.length_a   1.000
_cell.length_b   1.000
_cell.length_c   1.000
_cell.angle_alpha   90.00
_cell.angle_beta   90.00
_cell.angle_gamma   90.00
#
_symmetry.space_group_name_H-M   'P 1'
#
loop_
_entity.id
_entity.type
_entity.pdbx_description
1 polymer ?
#
loop_
_entity_poly.entity_id
_entity_poly.type
_entity_poly.pdbx_seq_one_letter_code
_entity_poly.pdbx_strand_id
1 'polypeptide(L)'
;MEDVYDLFQRGTRLLEEGEFHQATVPLRKAAAIEPEKASIREALGRAYFRSGHYEEAAVEFGAVVELAPTNDYALFCLGRSLLECGRAQEARKPLTLAAQLRPERRDYRIYRERAAKAA
;
A
#
# COMPACT_ATOMS: atom_id res chain seq x y z
N MET A 1 -6.06 20.14 -19.67
CA MET A 1 -6.35 19.58 -18.34
C MET A 1 -6.12 18.08 -18.36
N GLU A 2 -5.38 17.56 -17.40
CA GLU A 2 -5.12 16.13 -17.34
C GLU A 2 -6.32 15.39 -16.76
N ASP A 3 -6.74 14.31 -17.41
CA ASP A 3 -7.78 13.45 -16.86
C ASP A 3 -7.15 12.39 -15.92
N VAL A 4 -7.99 11.58 -15.30
CA VAL A 4 -7.53 10.58 -14.35
C VAL A 4 -6.62 9.54 -15.01
N TYR A 5 -6.89 9.20 -16.25
CA TYR A 5 -6.08 8.24 -16.99
C TYR A 5 -4.65 8.77 -17.19
N ASP A 6 -4.52 10.02 -17.64
CA ASP A 6 -3.21 10.64 -17.86
C ASP A 6 -2.43 10.76 -16.55
N LEU A 7 -3.12 11.15 -15.48
CA LEU A 7 -2.50 11.26 -14.15
C LEU A 7 -2.00 9.91 -13.67
N PHE A 8 -2.82 8.86 -13.83
CA PHE A 8 -2.45 7.52 -13.40
C PHE A 8 -1.27 7.00 -14.22
N GLN A 9 -1.27 7.19 -15.54
CA GLN A 9 -0.17 6.77 -16.39
C GLN A 9 1.13 7.47 -16.03
N ARG A 10 1.07 8.78 -15.78
CA ARG A 10 2.25 9.54 -15.40
C ARG A 10 2.78 9.07 -14.05
N GLY A 11 1.89 8.83 -13.10
CA GLY A 11 2.28 8.33 -11.78
C GLY A 11 2.92 6.96 -11.83
N THR A 12 2.34 6.03 -12.59
CA THR A 12 2.90 4.68 -12.70
C THR A 12 4.22 4.66 -13.45
N ARG A 13 4.38 5.53 -14.44
CA ARG A 13 5.65 5.68 -15.14
C ARG A 13 6.74 6.15 -14.18
N LEU A 14 6.43 7.13 -13.34
CA LEU A 14 7.39 7.62 -12.35
C LEU A 14 7.76 6.53 -11.34
N LEU A 15 6.79 5.69 -10.95
CA LEU A 15 7.08 4.52 -10.10
C LEU A 15 8.06 3.58 -10.78
N GLU A 16 7.83 3.26 -12.05
CA GLU A 16 8.71 2.37 -12.80
C GLU A 16 10.12 2.92 -12.94
N GLU A 17 10.24 4.25 -13.03
CA GLU A 17 11.51 4.93 -13.14
C GLU A 17 12.22 5.12 -11.79
N GLY A 18 11.58 4.72 -10.71
CA GLY A 18 12.16 4.89 -9.37
C GLY A 18 11.98 6.27 -8.79
N GLU A 19 11.20 7.12 -9.41
CA GLU A 19 10.93 8.48 -8.94
C GLU A 19 9.71 8.47 -8.01
N PHE A 20 9.89 7.82 -6.85
CA PHE A 20 8.78 7.49 -5.96
C PHE A 20 8.11 8.72 -5.36
N HIS A 21 8.90 9.67 -4.90
CA HIS A 21 8.33 10.89 -4.31
C HIS A 21 7.57 11.70 -5.36
N GLN A 22 8.15 11.84 -6.54
CA GLN A 22 7.51 12.57 -7.63
C GLN A 22 6.20 11.89 -8.08
N ALA A 23 6.15 10.56 -8.01
CA ALA A 23 4.96 9.80 -8.38
C ALA A 23 3.76 10.15 -7.51
N THR A 24 3.98 10.57 -6.25
CA THR A 24 2.87 10.90 -5.35
C THR A 24 2.04 12.07 -5.86
N VAL A 25 2.62 12.99 -6.63
CA VAL A 25 1.91 14.17 -7.09
C VAL A 25 0.76 13.83 -8.05
N PRO A 26 1.02 13.17 -9.20
CA PRO A 26 -0.09 12.82 -10.11
C PRO A 26 -1.02 11.76 -9.49
N LEU A 27 -0.49 10.84 -8.68
CA LEU A 27 -1.31 9.81 -8.08
C LEU A 27 -2.27 10.37 -7.03
N ARG A 28 -1.86 11.37 -6.26
CA ARG A 28 -2.79 12.05 -5.33
C ARG A 28 -3.91 12.74 -6.08
N LYS A 29 -3.58 13.41 -7.19
CA LYS A 29 -4.60 14.06 -8.01
C LYS A 29 -5.59 13.05 -8.58
N ALA A 30 -5.09 11.92 -9.06
CA ALA A 30 -5.94 10.85 -9.58
C ALA A 30 -6.86 10.30 -8.49
N ALA A 31 -6.32 10.07 -7.29
CA ALA A 31 -7.10 9.56 -6.16
C ALA A 31 -8.17 10.55 -5.71
N ALA A 32 -7.91 11.84 -5.83
CA ALA A 32 -8.90 12.86 -5.50
C ALA A 32 -10.07 12.84 -6.49
N ILE A 33 -9.80 12.52 -7.76
CA ILE A 33 -10.84 12.44 -8.79
C ILE A 33 -11.65 11.14 -8.65
N GLU A 34 -10.96 10.01 -8.43
CA GLU A 34 -11.61 8.70 -8.29
C GLU A 34 -11.16 8.03 -6.98
N PRO A 35 -11.71 8.46 -5.83
CA PRO A 35 -11.23 7.98 -4.52
C PRO A 35 -11.51 6.50 -4.25
N GLU A 36 -12.42 5.88 -4.99
CA GLU A 36 -12.77 4.48 -4.79
C GLU A 36 -12.13 3.54 -5.81
N LYS A 37 -11.15 4.04 -6.57
CA LYS A 37 -10.43 3.19 -7.52
C LYS A 37 -9.24 2.54 -6.85
N ALA A 38 -9.35 1.24 -6.57
CA ALA A 38 -8.34 0.49 -5.83
C ALA A 38 -6.95 0.55 -6.50
N SER A 39 -6.89 0.47 -7.82
CA SER A 39 -5.61 0.50 -8.53
C SER A 39 -4.85 1.82 -8.32
N ILE A 40 -5.56 2.93 -8.25
CA ILE A 40 -4.96 4.24 -8.00
C ILE A 40 -4.46 4.31 -6.54
N ARG A 41 -5.29 3.88 -5.59
CA ARG A 41 -4.92 3.87 -4.17
C ARG A 41 -3.70 2.98 -3.94
N GLU A 42 -3.66 1.82 -4.58
CA GLU A 42 -2.52 0.91 -4.46
C GLU A 42 -1.24 1.55 -5.00
N ALA A 43 -1.31 2.16 -6.17
CA ALA A 43 -0.15 2.83 -6.76
C ALA A 43 0.34 3.97 -5.87
N LEU A 44 -0.58 4.75 -5.32
CA LEU A 44 -0.24 5.84 -4.41
C LEU A 44 0.39 5.30 -3.13
N GLY A 45 -0.16 4.23 -2.58
CA GLY A 45 0.41 3.56 -1.41
C GLY A 45 1.84 3.11 -1.66
N ARG A 46 2.11 2.51 -2.83
CA ARG A 46 3.45 2.09 -3.21
C ARG A 46 4.41 3.27 -3.32
N ALA A 47 3.96 4.37 -3.90
CA ALA A 47 4.77 5.58 -4.03
C ALA A 47 5.13 6.14 -2.65
N TYR A 48 4.16 6.21 -1.76
CA TYR A 48 4.41 6.66 -0.39
C TYR A 48 5.37 5.73 0.34
N PHE A 49 5.15 4.41 0.25
CA PHE A 49 6.00 3.45 0.94
C PHE A 49 7.45 3.56 0.46
N ARG A 50 7.66 3.59 -0.86
CA ARG A 50 9.01 3.62 -1.42
C ARG A 50 9.70 4.96 -1.20
N SER A 51 8.97 6.01 -0.91
CA SER A 51 9.55 7.31 -0.57
C SER A 51 9.64 7.56 0.94
N GLY A 52 9.34 6.55 1.76
CA GLY A 52 9.50 6.63 3.21
C GLY A 52 8.33 7.28 3.94
N HIS A 53 7.21 7.52 3.27
CA HIS A 53 6.01 8.10 3.88
C HIS A 53 5.07 6.99 4.33
N TYR A 54 5.47 6.29 5.40
CA TYR A 54 4.81 5.04 5.82
C TYR A 54 3.40 5.27 6.39
N GLU A 55 3.18 6.38 7.10
CA GLU A 55 1.83 6.68 7.62
C GLU A 55 0.85 6.88 6.47
N GLU A 56 1.24 7.67 5.48
CA GLU A 56 0.41 7.89 4.30
C GLU A 56 0.20 6.60 3.51
N ALA A 57 1.25 5.78 3.41
CA ALA A 57 1.13 4.47 2.75
C ALA A 57 0.10 3.59 3.46
N ALA A 58 0.11 3.57 4.79
CA ALA A 58 -0.86 2.78 5.56
C ALA A 58 -2.30 3.25 5.28
N VAL A 59 -2.51 4.54 5.16
CA VAL A 59 -3.84 5.08 4.83
C VAL A 59 -4.30 4.58 3.46
N GLU A 60 -3.42 4.64 2.45
CA GLU A 60 -3.80 4.23 1.10
C GLU A 60 -4.04 2.73 1.00
N PHE A 61 -3.15 1.91 1.57
CA PHE A 61 -3.36 0.46 1.56
C PHE A 61 -4.57 0.06 2.40
N GLY A 62 -4.84 0.78 3.50
CA GLY A 62 -6.05 0.58 4.28
C GLY A 62 -7.31 0.82 3.47
N ALA A 63 -7.30 1.86 2.63
CA ALA A 63 -8.42 2.13 1.73
C ALA A 63 -8.60 1.00 0.71
N VAL A 64 -7.50 0.45 0.17
CA VAL A 64 -7.60 -0.70 -0.74
C VAL A 64 -8.21 -1.91 -0.04
N VAL A 65 -7.82 -2.17 1.21
CA VAL A 65 -8.36 -3.29 1.99
C VAL A 65 -9.87 -3.11 2.22
N GLU A 66 -10.33 -1.89 2.45
CA GLU A 66 -11.76 -1.63 2.57
C GLU A 66 -12.51 -1.90 1.28
N LEU A 67 -11.90 -1.56 0.14
CA LEU A 67 -12.51 -1.79 -1.18
C LEU A 67 -12.44 -3.26 -1.59
N ALA A 68 -11.38 -3.97 -1.17
CA ALA A 68 -11.13 -5.35 -1.55
C ALA A 68 -10.53 -6.12 -0.37
N PRO A 69 -11.36 -6.60 0.57
CA PRO A 69 -10.88 -7.20 1.83
C PRO A 69 -10.05 -8.48 1.66
N THR A 70 -10.12 -9.13 0.51
CA THR A 70 -9.35 -10.35 0.25
C THR A 70 -8.14 -10.10 -0.66
N ASN A 71 -7.79 -8.84 -0.88
CA ASN A 71 -6.58 -8.51 -1.62
C ASN A 71 -5.37 -8.73 -0.71
N ASP A 72 -4.73 -9.89 -0.86
CA ASP A 72 -3.61 -10.29 -0.01
C ASP A 72 -2.43 -9.34 -0.11
N TYR A 73 -2.14 -8.83 -1.29
CA TYR A 73 -1.04 -7.89 -1.47
C TYR A 73 -1.29 -6.59 -0.69
N ALA A 74 -2.51 -6.06 -0.76
CA ALA A 74 -2.85 -4.83 -0.02
C ALA A 74 -2.77 -5.05 1.50
N LEU A 75 -3.24 -6.22 1.97
CA LEU A 75 -3.12 -6.57 3.39
C LEU A 75 -1.66 -6.64 3.82
N PHE A 76 -0.82 -7.25 3.00
CA PHE A 76 0.61 -7.35 3.27
C PHE A 76 1.27 -5.97 3.31
N CYS A 77 0.97 -5.12 2.33
CA CYS A 77 1.54 -3.78 2.25
C CYS A 77 1.06 -2.89 3.40
N LEU A 78 -0.21 -3.04 3.79
CA LEU A 78 -0.74 -2.34 4.96
C LEU A 78 0.05 -2.73 6.20
N GLY A 79 0.22 -4.03 6.41
CA GLY A 79 0.97 -4.52 7.57
C GLY A 79 2.40 -4.04 7.59
N ARG A 80 3.09 -4.07 6.44
CA ARG A 80 4.45 -3.57 6.36
C ARG A 80 4.54 -2.08 6.67
N SER A 81 3.59 -1.31 6.14
CA SER A 81 3.55 0.14 6.39
C SER A 81 3.36 0.43 7.87
N LEU A 82 2.46 -0.31 8.52
CA LEU A 82 2.22 -0.16 9.96
C LEU A 82 3.45 -0.54 10.78
N LEU A 83 4.18 -1.60 10.39
CA LEU A 83 5.42 -1.96 11.08
C LEU A 83 6.46 -0.84 10.97
N GLU A 84 6.60 -0.26 9.80
CA GLU A 84 7.57 0.83 9.61
C GLU A 84 7.19 2.08 10.40
N CYS A 85 5.91 2.26 10.71
CA CYS A 85 5.44 3.34 11.58
C CYS A 85 5.60 3.04 13.07
N GLY A 86 6.09 1.85 13.43
CA GLY A 86 6.15 1.43 14.82
C GLY A 86 4.81 0.99 15.40
N ARG A 87 3.84 0.70 14.55
CA ARG A 87 2.48 0.30 14.96
C ARG A 87 2.32 -1.21 14.79
N ALA A 88 3.22 -1.96 15.45
CA ALA A 88 3.31 -3.42 15.28
C ALA A 88 2.05 -4.15 15.69
N GLN A 89 1.37 -3.71 16.74
CA GLN A 89 0.14 -4.36 17.19
C GLN A 89 -0.96 -4.26 16.14
N GLU A 90 -1.10 -3.12 15.50
CA GLU A 90 -2.08 -2.93 14.43
C GLU A 90 -1.70 -3.70 13.17
N ALA A 91 -0.41 -3.96 12.96
CA ALA A 91 0.07 -4.70 11.80
C ALA A 91 -0.25 -6.20 11.86
N ARG A 92 -0.50 -6.74 13.05
CA ARG A 92 -0.67 -8.18 13.24
C ARG A 92 -1.83 -8.75 12.44
N LYS A 93 -2.99 -8.10 12.50
CA LYS A 93 -4.19 -8.62 11.84
C LYS A 93 -4.03 -8.66 10.31
N PRO A 94 -3.66 -7.57 9.63
CA PRO A 94 -3.53 -7.65 8.17
C PRO A 94 -2.44 -8.63 7.73
N LEU A 95 -1.32 -8.74 8.46
CA LEU A 95 -0.27 -9.69 8.09
C LEU A 95 -0.70 -11.13 8.30
N THR A 96 -1.45 -11.40 9.35
CA THR A 96 -2.01 -12.74 9.59
C THR A 96 -2.99 -13.12 8.47
N LEU A 97 -3.87 -12.20 8.09
CA LEU A 97 -4.83 -12.45 7.01
C LEU A 97 -4.12 -12.69 5.67
N ALA A 98 -3.09 -11.90 5.36
CA ALA A 98 -2.32 -12.09 4.14
C ALA A 98 -1.71 -13.49 4.10
N ALA A 99 -1.10 -13.91 5.19
CA ALA A 99 -0.48 -15.24 5.28
C ALA A 99 -1.52 -16.36 5.20
N GLN A 100 -2.71 -16.15 5.72
CA GLN A 100 -3.79 -17.14 5.63
C GLN A 100 -4.33 -17.25 4.21
N LEU A 101 -4.42 -16.13 3.50
CA LEU A 101 -4.89 -16.11 2.11
C LEU A 101 -3.87 -16.74 1.15
N ARG A 102 -2.58 -16.53 1.43
CA ARG A 102 -1.50 -17.04 0.58
C ARG A 102 -0.45 -17.72 1.45
N PRO A 103 -0.74 -18.92 1.99
CA PRO A 103 0.18 -19.59 2.91
C PRO A 103 1.50 -20.01 2.26
N GLU A 104 1.55 -20.10 0.94
CA GLU A 104 2.78 -20.42 0.20
C GLU A 104 3.76 -19.22 0.16
N ARG A 105 3.30 -18.00 0.44
CA ARG A 105 4.14 -16.82 0.38
C ARG A 105 5.01 -16.73 1.64
N ARG A 106 6.31 -16.98 1.45
CA ARG A 106 7.27 -16.95 2.57
C ARG A 106 7.40 -15.54 3.16
N ASP A 107 7.41 -14.52 2.32
CA ASP A 107 7.54 -13.14 2.78
C ASP A 107 6.37 -12.74 3.70
N TYR A 108 5.15 -13.20 3.40
CA TYR A 108 3.98 -12.93 4.23
C TYR A 108 4.15 -13.54 5.62
N ARG A 109 4.65 -14.78 5.69
CA ARG A 109 4.87 -15.46 6.98
C ARG A 109 5.97 -14.77 7.79
N ILE A 110 7.05 -14.35 7.13
CA ILE A 110 8.15 -13.66 7.81
C ILE A 110 7.67 -12.37 8.46
N TYR A 111 6.90 -11.58 7.74
CA TYR A 111 6.40 -10.31 8.28
C TYR A 111 5.35 -10.52 9.36
N ARG A 112 4.52 -11.56 9.26
CA ARG A 112 3.59 -11.93 10.33
C ARG A 112 4.37 -12.22 11.64
N GLU A 113 5.43 -13.00 11.54
CA GLU A 113 6.26 -13.31 12.71
C GLU A 113 6.94 -12.07 13.26
N ARG A 114 7.43 -11.21 12.39
CA ARG A 114 8.08 -9.96 12.78
C ARG A 114 7.12 -9.08 13.58
N ALA A 115 5.88 -8.97 13.14
CA ALA A 115 4.87 -8.19 13.83
C ALA A 115 4.55 -8.80 15.21
N ALA A 116 4.46 -10.13 15.29
CA ALA A 116 4.17 -10.81 16.55
C ALA A 116 5.27 -10.57 17.59
N LYS A 117 6.53 -10.54 17.16
CA LYS A 117 7.66 -10.32 18.06
C LYS A 117 7.79 -8.87 18.50
N ALA A 118 7.40 -7.93 17.64
CA ALA A 118 7.53 -6.50 17.90
C ALA A 118 6.38 -5.94 18.73
N ALA A 119 5.25 -6.64 18.80
CA ALA A 119 4.04 -6.16 19.47
C ALA A 119 4.08 -6.38 20.98
#